data_0e6732f18dd9b650e02de686ab5b9d62
#
_entry.id   0e6732f18dd9b650e02de686ab5b9d62
#
_cell.length_a   1.000
_cell.length_b   1.000
_cell.length_c   1.000
_cell.angle_alpha   90.00
_cell.angle_beta   90.00
_cell.angle_gamma   90.00
#
_symmetry.space_group_name_H-M   'P 1'
#
loop_
_entity.id
_entity.type
_entity.pdbx_description
1 polymer ?
#
loop_
_entity_poly.entity_id
_entity_poly.type
_entity_poly.pdbx_seq_one_letter_code
_entity_poly.pdbx_strand_id
1 'polypeptide(L)'
;MILSANQPAYLPWRPYFDRIENSDLHIVLDHVQFEKGSFTNRTRIQLPDGRLTWLTVPVEKRKTIAETRIVGDKWRKKHMETLIQTFSSPERGWRHHKYGLIPILADYPLLGDFLHVSLTCLLRELHIDTRIIRSSDLRIPGKGS
;
A
#
# COMPACT_ATOMS: atom_id res chain seq x y z
N MET A 1 -23.77 -8.79 -6.59
CA MET A 1 -22.59 -8.33 -5.80
C MET A 1 -21.34 -8.42 -6.64
N ILE A 2 -20.57 -7.35 -6.71
CA ILE A 2 -19.29 -7.32 -7.41
C ILE A 2 -18.16 -7.52 -6.40
N LEU A 3 -17.38 -8.57 -6.60
CA LEU A 3 -16.24 -8.92 -5.78
C LEU A 3 -14.96 -8.67 -6.57
N SER A 4 -14.00 -8.00 -5.96
CA SER A 4 -12.64 -7.87 -6.52
C SER A 4 -11.58 -8.35 -5.54
N ALA A 5 -10.41 -8.68 -6.08
CA ALA A 5 -9.29 -9.11 -5.26
C ALA A 5 -7.96 -8.70 -5.91
N ASN A 6 -7.03 -8.23 -5.11
CA ASN A 6 -5.65 -7.95 -5.51
C ASN A 6 -4.69 -8.20 -4.35
N GLN A 7 -3.44 -8.46 -4.68
CA GLN A 7 -2.38 -8.36 -3.70
C GLN A 7 -2.26 -6.91 -3.21
N PRO A 8 -1.84 -6.69 -1.95
CA PRO A 8 -1.61 -5.34 -1.47
C PRO A 8 -0.47 -4.68 -2.25
N ALA A 9 -0.53 -3.36 -2.39
CA ALA A 9 0.48 -2.58 -3.08
C ALA A 9 0.85 -1.33 -2.28
N TYR A 10 2.13 -0.96 -2.31
CA TYR A 10 2.63 0.26 -1.71
C TYR A 10 2.32 1.46 -2.60
N LEU A 11 1.60 2.45 -2.08
CA LEU A 11 1.15 3.65 -2.81
C LEU A 11 0.60 3.29 -4.20
N PRO A 12 -0.53 2.57 -4.26
CA PRO A 12 -1.06 2.05 -5.51
C PRO A 12 -1.40 3.16 -6.50
N TRP A 13 -1.36 2.83 -7.77
CA TRP A 13 -1.75 3.71 -8.85
C TRP A 13 -3.27 3.66 -9.11
N ARG A 14 -3.76 4.60 -9.90
CA ARG A 14 -5.19 4.82 -10.09
C ARG A 14 -6.02 3.56 -10.45
N PRO A 15 -5.62 2.71 -11.42
CA PRO A 15 -6.41 1.52 -11.76
C PRO A 15 -6.65 0.56 -10.59
N TYR A 16 -5.76 0.52 -9.59
CA TYR A 16 -5.95 -0.25 -8.37
C TYR A 16 -7.16 0.28 -7.57
N PHE A 17 -7.27 1.59 -7.41
CA PHE A 17 -8.38 2.25 -6.73
C PHE A 17 -9.67 2.17 -7.54
N ASP A 18 -9.62 2.33 -8.86
CA ASP A 18 -10.79 2.20 -9.74
C ASP A 18 -11.43 0.81 -9.61
N ARG A 19 -10.62 -0.24 -9.48
CA ARG A 19 -11.12 -1.60 -9.25
C ARG A 19 -11.84 -1.73 -7.91
N ILE A 20 -11.29 -1.14 -6.87
CA ILE A 20 -11.91 -1.16 -5.54
C ILE A 20 -13.23 -0.39 -5.56
N GLU A 21 -13.22 0.82 -6.10
CA GLU A 21 -14.40 1.70 -6.17
C GLU A 21 -15.58 1.04 -6.92
N ASN A 22 -15.28 0.27 -7.97
CA ASN A 22 -16.29 -0.43 -8.76
C ASN A 22 -16.69 -1.79 -8.17
N SER A 23 -16.36 -2.07 -6.92
CA SER A 23 -16.67 -3.32 -6.23
C SER A 23 -17.51 -3.06 -5.00
N ASP A 24 -18.34 -4.06 -4.63
CA ASP A 24 -19.07 -4.05 -3.35
C ASP A 24 -18.18 -4.54 -2.20
N LEU A 25 -17.26 -5.45 -2.52
CA LEU A 25 -16.31 -6.03 -1.58
C LEU A 25 -14.96 -6.24 -2.29
N HIS A 26 -13.89 -5.80 -1.64
CA HIS A 26 -12.53 -6.02 -2.10
C HIS A 26 -11.73 -6.88 -1.12
N ILE A 27 -11.10 -7.92 -1.63
CA ILE A 27 -10.24 -8.81 -0.84
C ILE A 27 -8.77 -8.48 -1.10
N VAL A 28 -8.04 -8.11 -0.06
CA VAL A 28 -6.60 -7.94 -0.10
C VAL A 28 -5.93 -9.29 0.09
N LEU A 29 -5.27 -9.79 -0.95
CA LEU A 29 -4.63 -11.11 -0.97
C LEU A 29 -3.25 -11.05 -0.31
N ASP A 30 -3.19 -11.06 1.00
CA ASP A 30 -1.96 -10.97 1.77
C ASP A 30 -1.48 -12.30 2.37
N HIS A 31 -2.24 -13.37 2.18
CA HIS A 31 -1.85 -14.74 2.56
C HIS A 31 -0.87 -15.40 1.57
N VAL A 32 -0.66 -14.78 0.42
CA VAL A 32 0.23 -15.29 -0.61
C VAL A 32 1.69 -14.97 -0.31
N GLN A 33 2.60 -15.74 -0.91
CA GLN A 33 4.04 -15.54 -0.76
C GLN A 33 4.47 -14.17 -1.29
N PHE A 34 5.29 -13.45 -0.52
CA PHE A 34 5.90 -12.22 -0.98
C PHE A 34 6.88 -12.49 -2.14
N GLU A 35 6.74 -11.74 -3.22
CA GLU A 35 7.61 -11.81 -4.39
C GLU A 35 8.51 -10.57 -4.49
N LYS A 36 9.82 -10.80 -4.53
CA LYS A 36 10.80 -9.73 -4.74
C LYS A 36 10.59 -9.08 -6.09
N GLY A 37 10.61 -7.75 -6.10
CA GLY A 37 10.47 -6.98 -7.33
C GLY A 37 9.04 -6.71 -7.76
N SER A 38 8.05 -7.12 -6.96
CA SER A 38 6.65 -6.77 -7.14
C SER A 38 6.35 -5.35 -6.63
N PHE A 39 5.18 -4.82 -6.97
CA PHE A 39 4.69 -3.54 -6.45
C PHE A 39 4.14 -3.64 -5.01
N THR A 40 4.24 -4.77 -4.37
CA THR A 40 3.80 -4.95 -2.98
C THR A 40 4.56 -4.07 -2.02
N ASN A 41 5.89 -3.98 -2.14
CA ASN A 41 6.72 -3.18 -1.24
C ASN A 41 7.44 -2.01 -1.92
N ARG A 42 7.11 -1.71 -3.15
CA ARG A 42 7.73 -0.58 -3.87
C ARG A 42 6.77 0.06 -4.86
N THR A 43 7.02 1.32 -5.11
CA THR A 43 6.32 2.09 -6.14
C THR A 43 7.31 2.96 -6.90
N ARG A 44 6.93 3.34 -8.12
CA ARG A 44 7.73 4.23 -8.93
C ARG A 44 7.01 5.55 -9.09
N ILE A 45 7.70 6.63 -8.78
CA ILE A 45 7.17 7.98 -8.91
C ILE A 45 8.00 8.81 -9.87
N GLN A 46 7.37 9.81 -10.47
CA GLN A 46 8.04 10.80 -11.29
C GLN A 46 8.38 12.03 -10.45
N LEU A 47 9.66 12.36 -10.38
CA LEU A 47 10.15 13.56 -9.73
C LEU A 47 9.79 14.83 -10.52
N PRO A 48 9.87 16.04 -9.90
CA PRO A 48 9.55 17.29 -10.60
C PRO A 48 10.39 17.55 -11.85
N ASP A 49 11.61 17.02 -11.91
CA ASP A 49 12.50 17.13 -13.08
C ASP A 49 12.22 16.10 -14.18
N GLY A 50 11.17 15.27 -14.03
CA GLY A 50 10.78 14.24 -14.98
C GLY A 50 11.45 12.88 -14.79
N ARG A 51 12.46 12.77 -13.94
CA ARG A 51 13.12 11.47 -13.64
C ARG A 51 12.18 10.55 -12.88
N LEU A 52 12.27 9.26 -13.18
CA LEU A 52 11.56 8.22 -12.46
C LEU A 52 12.44 7.70 -11.32
N THR A 53 11.86 7.50 -10.14
CA THR A 53 12.55 6.91 -8.99
C THR A 53 11.69 5.86 -8.31
N TRP A 54 12.35 4.86 -7.72
CA TRP A 54 11.69 3.85 -6.92
C TRP A 54 11.68 4.26 -5.44
N LEU A 55 10.54 4.06 -4.81
CA LEU A 55 10.39 4.09 -3.35
C LEU A 55 10.16 2.65 -2.89
N THR A 56 11.14 2.08 -2.22
CA THR A 56 11.08 0.69 -1.77
C THR A 56 11.05 0.64 -0.24
N VAL A 57 10.05 -0.06 0.30
CA VAL A 57 10.01 -0.42 1.72
C VAL A 57 10.88 -1.66 1.90
N PRO A 58 11.98 -1.57 2.69
CA PRO A 58 12.87 -2.70 2.89
C PRO A 58 12.23 -3.77 3.75
N VAL A 59 12.33 -5.02 3.33
CA VAL A 59 11.68 -6.16 3.99
C VAL A 59 12.59 -7.37 4.06
N GLU A 60 12.32 -8.25 5.02
CA GLU A 60 12.85 -9.62 5.07
C GLU A 60 12.24 -10.45 3.93
N LYS A 61 12.93 -11.52 3.55
CA LYS A 61 12.54 -12.38 2.43
C LYS A 61 11.87 -13.68 2.89
N ARG A 62 11.13 -14.31 1.98
CA ARG A 62 10.61 -15.70 2.08
C ARG A 62 9.50 -15.94 3.09
N LYS A 63 8.56 -15.00 3.21
CA LYS A 63 7.33 -15.17 4.01
C LYS A 63 6.11 -14.75 3.20
N THR A 64 4.93 -15.07 3.70
CA THR A 64 3.71 -14.47 3.16
C THR A 64 3.75 -12.95 3.31
N ILE A 65 2.98 -12.25 2.50
CA ILE A 65 2.94 -10.77 2.58
C ILE A 65 2.53 -10.32 4.00
N ALA A 66 1.53 -10.99 4.59
CA ALA A 66 1.05 -10.68 5.94
C ALA A 66 2.13 -10.84 7.02
N GLU A 67 3.03 -11.81 6.85
CA GLU A 67 4.07 -12.15 7.85
C GLU A 67 5.43 -11.52 7.55
N THR A 68 5.60 -10.89 6.40
CA THR A 68 6.85 -10.25 5.99
C THR A 68 7.15 -9.06 6.91
N ARG A 69 8.36 -9.05 7.50
CA ARG A 69 8.80 -7.96 8.38
C ARG A 69 9.41 -6.82 7.59
N ILE A 70 9.09 -5.59 7.98
CA ILE A 70 9.78 -4.39 7.54
C ILE A 70 11.08 -4.27 8.33
N VAL A 71 12.19 -3.97 7.65
CA VAL A 71 13.51 -3.80 8.25
C VAL A 71 13.98 -2.36 8.19
N GLY A 72 14.47 -1.85 9.32
CA GLY A 72 14.97 -0.47 9.42
C GLY A 72 13.88 0.59 9.38
N ASP A 73 14.28 1.82 9.60
CA ASP A 73 13.39 2.99 9.68
C ASP A 73 13.81 4.17 8.80
N LYS A 74 15.05 4.18 8.34
CA LYS A 74 15.60 5.29 7.52
C LYS A 74 14.82 5.55 6.23
N TRP A 75 14.19 4.53 5.67
CA TRP A 75 13.38 4.64 4.46
C TRP A 75 12.20 5.58 4.63
N ARG A 76 11.62 5.65 5.83
CA ARG A 76 10.44 6.47 6.13
C ARG A 76 10.70 7.94 5.86
N LYS A 77 11.79 8.47 6.42
CA LYS A 77 12.20 9.86 6.20
C LYS A 77 12.44 10.15 4.72
N LYS A 78 13.21 9.28 4.06
CA LYS A 78 13.51 9.42 2.62
C LYS A 78 12.24 9.44 1.77
N HIS A 79 11.30 8.52 2.02
CA HIS A 79 10.05 8.47 1.28
C HIS A 79 9.20 9.72 1.51
N MET A 80 9.06 10.16 2.75
CA MET A 80 8.30 11.38 3.07
C MET A 80 8.90 12.62 2.42
N GLU A 81 10.20 12.80 2.50
CA GLU A 81 10.88 13.93 1.87
C GLU A 81 10.68 13.93 0.34
N THR A 82 10.84 12.76 -0.28
CA THR A 82 10.66 12.61 -1.73
C THR A 82 9.22 12.90 -2.15
N LEU A 83 8.23 12.39 -1.41
CA LEU A 83 6.82 12.60 -1.69
C LEU A 83 6.41 14.08 -1.49
N ILE A 84 6.87 14.70 -0.42
CA ILE A 84 6.63 16.12 -0.17
C ILE A 84 7.23 16.97 -1.30
N GLN A 85 8.48 16.73 -1.66
CA GLN A 85 9.15 17.45 -2.74
C GLN A 85 8.42 17.28 -4.08
N THR A 86 7.92 16.07 -4.35
CA THR A 86 7.24 15.76 -5.62
C THR A 86 5.86 16.38 -5.72
N PHE A 87 5.10 16.42 -4.63
CA PHE A 87 3.68 16.79 -4.63
C PHE A 87 3.37 18.12 -3.96
N SER A 88 4.37 18.85 -3.43
CA SER A 88 4.16 20.10 -2.69
C SER A 88 3.79 21.30 -3.57
N SER A 89 3.79 21.18 -4.88
CA SER A 89 3.35 22.27 -5.74
C SER A 89 1.84 22.51 -5.60
N PRO A 90 1.38 23.77 -5.57
CA PRO A 90 -0.06 24.11 -5.50
C PRO A 90 -0.90 23.44 -6.59
N GLU A 91 -0.30 23.20 -7.74
CA GLU A 91 -0.94 22.59 -8.92
C GLU A 91 -1.25 21.09 -8.75
N ARG A 92 -0.54 20.39 -7.86
CA ARG A 92 -0.65 18.95 -7.67
C ARG A 92 -1.54 18.54 -6.49
N GLY A 93 -2.19 19.48 -5.80
CA GLY A 93 -3.21 19.20 -4.79
C GLY A 93 -2.72 18.48 -3.52
N TRP A 94 -1.43 18.57 -3.21
CA TRP A 94 -0.83 17.91 -2.05
C TRP A 94 -1.56 18.18 -0.72
N ARG A 95 -2.14 19.36 -0.57
CA ARG A 95 -2.86 19.74 0.66
C ARG A 95 -3.99 18.78 1.03
N HIS A 96 -4.57 18.10 0.04
CA HIS A 96 -5.68 17.18 0.22
C HIS A 96 -5.25 15.74 0.50
N HIS A 97 -4.00 15.36 0.22
CA HIS A 97 -3.54 13.97 0.29
C HIS A 97 -2.53 13.66 1.41
N LYS A 98 -2.15 14.67 2.21
CA LYS A 98 -1.13 14.50 3.26
C LYS A 98 -1.47 13.43 4.30
N TYR A 99 -2.74 13.24 4.59
CA TYR A 99 -3.19 12.29 5.61
C TYR A 99 -3.04 10.83 5.17
N GLY A 100 -3.16 10.54 3.90
CA GLY A 100 -2.93 9.20 3.36
C GLY A 100 -1.49 8.72 3.50
N LEU A 101 -0.55 9.62 3.74
CA LEU A 101 0.87 9.31 3.91
C LEU A 101 1.31 9.22 5.38
N ILE A 102 0.46 9.61 6.32
CA ILE A 102 0.77 9.52 7.76
C ILE A 102 1.21 8.11 8.19
N PRO A 103 0.62 7.01 7.67
CA PRO A 103 1.07 5.67 8.04
C PRO A 103 2.54 5.40 7.76
N ILE A 104 3.16 6.09 6.80
CA ILE A 104 4.59 5.94 6.53
C ILE A 104 5.45 6.32 7.74
N LEU A 105 4.96 7.25 8.57
CA LEU A 105 5.66 7.71 9.77
C LEU A 105 5.43 6.80 10.98
N ALA A 106 4.41 5.95 10.94
CA ALA A 106 4.08 5.05 12.03
C ALA A 106 4.93 3.77 11.98
N ASP A 107 5.19 3.20 13.14
CA ASP A 107 5.95 1.96 13.25
C ASP A 107 5.03 0.74 13.13
N TYR A 108 5.02 0.14 11.96
CA TYR A 108 4.36 -1.12 11.68
C TYR A 108 5.42 -2.19 11.42
N PRO A 109 5.59 -3.18 12.30
CA PRO A 109 6.60 -4.22 12.12
C PRO A 109 6.34 -5.12 10.91
N LEU A 110 5.05 -5.35 10.58
CA LEU A 110 4.65 -6.26 9.50
C LEU A 110 4.18 -5.48 8.27
N LEU A 111 4.68 -5.89 7.11
CA LEU A 111 4.34 -5.28 5.83
C LEU A 111 2.83 -5.33 5.55
N GLY A 112 2.18 -6.47 5.80
CA GLY A 112 0.74 -6.61 5.58
C GLY A 112 -0.09 -5.60 6.38
N ASP A 113 0.24 -5.39 7.65
CA ASP A 113 -0.44 -4.41 8.50
C ASP A 113 -0.20 -2.98 8.02
N PHE A 114 1.05 -2.66 7.70
CA PHE A 114 1.42 -1.35 7.16
C PHE A 114 0.66 -1.03 5.86
N LEU A 115 0.63 -1.97 4.92
CA LEU A 115 -0.05 -1.78 3.64
C LEU A 115 -1.57 -1.68 3.79
N HIS A 116 -2.14 -2.43 4.75
CA HIS A 116 -3.57 -2.37 5.02
C HIS A 116 -3.99 -1.01 5.59
N VAL A 117 -3.26 -0.50 6.56
CA VAL A 117 -3.52 0.84 7.14
C VAL A 117 -3.29 1.93 6.09
N SER A 118 -2.25 1.83 5.29
CA SER A 118 -1.97 2.77 4.20
C SER A 118 -3.11 2.79 3.17
N LEU A 119 -3.58 1.63 2.75
CA LEU A 119 -4.70 1.52 1.82
C LEU A 119 -5.98 2.14 2.42
N THR A 120 -6.30 1.80 3.65
CA THR A 120 -7.50 2.31 4.35
C THR A 120 -7.48 3.84 4.45
N CYS A 121 -6.33 4.43 4.77
CA CYS A 121 -6.17 5.89 4.81
C CYS A 121 -6.36 6.53 3.43
N LEU A 122 -5.78 5.94 2.39
CA LEU A 122 -5.92 6.44 1.02
C LEU A 122 -7.36 6.33 0.50
N LEU A 123 -8.04 5.22 0.78
CA LEU A 123 -9.45 5.04 0.41
C LEU A 123 -10.34 6.09 1.07
N ARG A 124 -10.10 6.38 2.35
CA ARG A 124 -10.82 7.43 3.07
C ARG A 124 -10.61 8.80 2.44
N GLU A 125 -9.38 9.13 2.07
CA GLU A 125 -9.05 10.39 1.39
C GLU A 125 -9.72 10.52 0.02
N LEU A 126 -9.83 9.41 -0.70
CA LEU A 126 -10.47 9.33 -2.02
C LEU A 126 -12.00 9.20 -1.94
N HIS A 127 -12.58 9.17 -0.73
CA HIS A 127 -14.01 8.96 -0.49
C HIS A 127 -14.54 7.65 -1.11
N ILE A 128 -13.73 6.58 -1.04
CA ILE A 128 -14.11 5.25 -1.50
C ILE A 128 -14.54 4.43 -0.28
N ASP A 129 -15.83 4.07 -0.23
CA ASP A 129 -16.46 3.39 0.91
C ASP A 129 -16.55 1.87 0.75
N THR A 130 -15.93 1.30 -0.28
CA THR A 130 -15.92 -0.14 -0.53
C THR A 130 -15.41 -0.90 0.69
N ARG A 131 -16.12 -1.95 1.08
CA ARG A 131 -15.70 -2.84 2.17
C ARG A 131 -14.43 -3.58 1.79
N ILE A 132 -13.44 -3.51 2.66
CA ILE A 132 -12.14 -4.18 2.48
C ILE A 132 -11.98 -5.27 3.53
N ILE A 133 -11.57 -6.47 3.11
CA ILE A 133 -11.17 -7.55 4.00
C ILE A 133 -9.80 -8.09 3.59
N ARG A 134 -9.05 -8.60 4.55
CA ARG A 134 -7.77 -9.26 4.31
C ARG A 134 -7.98 -10.76 4.20
N SER A 135 -7.36 -11.39 3.22
CA SER A 135 -7.44 -12.84 3.07
C SER A 135 -6.79 -13.59 4.24
N SER A 136 -5.78 -13.01 4.87
CA SER A 136 -5.15 -13.56 6.07
C SER A 136 -6.08 -13.64 7.29
N ASP A 137 -7.11 -12.79 7.33
CA ASP A 137 -8.12 -12.82 8.40
C ASP A 137 -9.23 -13.84 8.14
N LEU A 138 -9.32 -14.38 6.93
CA LEU A 138 -10.28 -15.39 6.56
C LEU A 138 -9.84 -16.77 7.04
N ARG A 139 -10.61 -17.39 7.92
CA ARG A 139 -10.43 -18.81 8.26
C ARG A 139 -10.99 -19.64 7.13
N ILE A 140 -10.14 -20.18 6.27
CA ILE A 140 -10.53 -21.14 5.24
C ILE A 140 -10.56 -22.53 5.89
N PRO A 141 -11.74 -23.16 6.07
CA PRO A 141 -11.80 -24.52 6.60
C PRO A 141 -11.11 -25.46 5.60
N GLY A 142 -10.16 -26.29 6.05
CA GLY A 142 -9.71 -27.47 5.31
C GLY A 142 -8.33 -27.45 4.67
N LYS A 143 -7.48 -26.47 4.93
CA LYS A 143 -6.03 -26.65 4.74
C LYS A 143 -5.35 -26.61 6.10
N GLY A 144 -5.34 -27.76 6.72
CA GLY A 144 -4.45 -28.03 7.84
C GLY A 144 -3.03 -27.69 7.45
N SER A 145 -2.35 -27.06 8.36
CA SER A 145 -0.92 -26.75 8.36
C SER A 145 -0.06 -27.80 7.71
#